data_0a82841c99fab0af64a1739eabac370f
#
_entry.id   0a82841c99fab0af64a1739eabac370f
#
_cell.length_a   1.000
_cell.length_b   1.000
_cell.length_c   1.000
_cell.angle_alpha   90.00
_cell.angle_beta   90.00
_cell.angle_gamma   90.00
#
_symmetry.space_group_name_H-M   'P 1'
#
loop_
_entity.id
_entity.type
_entity.pdbx_description
1 polymer ?
#
loop_
_entity_poly.entity_id
_entity_poly.type
_entity_poly.pdbx_seq_one_letter_code
_entity_poly.pdbx_strand_id
1 'polypeptide(L)'
;MRSGVAAILLAAGAGSRFGGGKLLAKLNDISLVEHVLVALEASPVDEVVVVVGADAERVCEACEPFGVRIVENAEWIEGQSTSVRVGLRALGPRVRAAVVLLADQPLVCAGAVARLVEAFERGAEVAVATYGGEPRNPVLFSREAWSLLEGELSGDEGARPFLRRHPELVTLVPCDEVGDPADVDTAEDLRRLEEMRAEAQL
;
A
#
# COMPACT_ATOMS: atom_id res chain seq x y z
N MET A 1 11.60 -19.97 -5.27
CA MET A 1 12.24 -18.99 -6.21
C MET A 1 11.79 -17.61 -5.74
N ARG A 2 12.65 -16.58 -5.80
CA ARG A 2 12.21 -15.20 -5.48
C ARG A 2 11.31 -14.71 -6.61
N SER A 3 10.19 -14.07 -6.25
CA SER A 3 9.21 -13.54 -7.23
C SER A 3 9.77 -12.37 -8.05
N GLY A 4 10.77 -11.68 -7.52
CA GLY A 4 11.25 -10.40 -8.06
C GLY A 4 10.26 -9.26 -7.81
N VAL A 5 9.33 -9.43 -6.87
CA VAL A 5 8.32 -8.43 -6.52
C VAL A 5 8.68 -7.79 -5.18
N ALA A 6 8.62 -6.46 -5.11
CA ALA A 6 8.74 -5.69 -3.88
C ALA A 6 7.38 -5.13 -3.46
N ALA A 7 7.23 -4.81 -2.17
CA ALA A 7 6.13 -3.99 -1.68
C ALA A 7 6.62 -2.58 -1.37
N ILE A 8 5.81 -1.57 -1.72
CA ILE A 8 5.99 -0.17 -1.32
C ILE A 8 4.81 0.19 -0.43
N LEU A 9 5.08 0.40 0.86
CA LEU A 9 4.08 0.83 1.83
C LEU A 9 4.15 2.35 1.99
N LEU A 10 3.10 3.06 1.56
CA LEU A 10 3.02 4.50 1.69
C LEU A 10 2.56 4.89 3.09
N ALA A 11 3.45 5.48 3.87
CA ALA A 11 3.27 5.85 5.27
C ALA A 11 3.68 7.33 5.55
N ALA A 12 3.66 8.19 4.52
CA ALA A 12 4.18 9.56 4.61
C ALA A 12 3.13 10.62 4.95
N GLY A 13 1.83 10.29 4.91
CA GLY A 13 0.74 11.25 5.10
C GLY A 13 0.58 11.73 6.54
N ALA A 14 0.25 13.02 6.73
CA ALA A 14 0.08 13.65 8.05
C ALA A 14 -1.16 13.17 8.84
N GLY A 15 -2.13 12.53 8.20
CA GLY A 15 -3.37 12.12 8.87
C GLY A 15 -4.15 13.31 9.48
N SER A 16 -4.19 14.45 8.81
CA SER A 16 -4.75 15.70 9.36
C SER A 16 -6.21 15.58 9.78
N ARG A 17 -7.03 14.81 9.05
CA ARG A 17 -8.43 14.54 9.41
C ARG A 17 -8.57 13.68 10.67
N PHE A 18 -7.59 12.85 10.95
CA PHE A 18 -7.50 12.04 12.18
C PHE A 18 -7.05 12.85 13.40
N GLY A 19 -6.40 13.98 13.19
CA GLY A 19 -5.81 14.80 14.23
C GLY A 19 -4.31 14.55 14.47
N GLY A 20 -3.64 13.85 13.56
CA GLY A 20 -2.23 13.44 13.65
C GLY A 20 -2.04 12.04 14.24
N GLY A 21 -0.89 11.44 13.97
CA GLY A 21 -0.53 10.11 14.48
C GLY A 21 -1.42 8.96 14.00
N LYS A 22 -2.15 9.14 12.88
CA LYS A 22 -3.10 8.16 12.34
C LYS A 22 -2.52 6.74 12.24
N LEU A 23 -1.35 6.62 11.65
CA LEU A 23 -0.74 5.32 11.39
C LEU A 23 -0.30 4.56 12.65
N LEU A 24 -0.19 5.29 13.76
CA LEU A 24 0.16 4.74 15.08
C LEU A 24 -1.06 4.52 15.97
N ALA A 25 -2.26 4.90 15.51
CA ALA A 25 -3.50 4.57 16.19
C ALA A 25 -3.70 3.05 16.19
N LYS A 26 -4.21 2.52 17.29
CA LYS A 26 -4.32 1.08 17.51
C LYS A 26 -5.68 0.53 17.12
N LEU A 27 -5.68 -0.51 16.35
CA LEU A 27 -6.80 -1.39 16.08
C LEU A 27 -6.50 -2.74 16.76
N ASN A 28 -7.21 -3.09 17.84
CA ASN A 28 -6.95 -4.30 18.64
C ASN A 28 -5.47 -4.38 19.11
N ASP A 29 -4.99 -3.34 19.80
CA ASP A 29 -3.64 -3.20 20.37
C ASP A 29 -2.46 -3.11 19.39
N ILE A 30 -2.68 -3.27 18.09
CA ILE A 30 -1.68 -3.19 17.02
C ILE A 30 -1.90 -1.90 16.23
N SER A 31 -0.87 -1.13 15.91
CA SER A 31 -1.00 0.09 15.12
C SER A 31 -1.42 -0.20 13.66
N LEU A 32 -2.02 0.79 12.98
CA LEU A 32 -2.48 0.61 11.60
C LEU A 32 -1.32 0.21 10.67
N VAL A 33 -0.15 0.83 10.82
CA VAL A 33 1.01 0.49 10.01
C VAL A 33 1.49 -0.94 10.27
N GLU A 34 1.51 -1.39 11.52
CA GLU A 34 1.90 -2.75 11.88
C GLU A 34 0.93 -3.80 11.31
N HIS A 35 -0.38 -3.53 11.26
CA HIS A 35 -1.35 -4.43 10.60
C HIS A 35 -0.96 -4.72 9.16
N VAL A 36 -0.60 -3.69 8.39
CA VAL A 36 -0.20 -3.86 6.99
C VAL A 36 1.15 -4.57 6.89
N LEU A 37 2.09 -4.28 7.79
CA LEU A 37 3.40 -4.96 7.82
C LEU A 37 3.27 -6.46 8.12
N VAL A 38 2.41 -6.86 9.06
CA VAL A 38 2.09 -8.28 9.33
C VAL A 38 1.53 -8.97 8.07
N ALA A 39 0.64 -8.30 7.33
CA ALA A 39 0.12 -8.84 6.08
C ALA A 39 1.22 -8.98 5.01
N LEU A 40 2.17 -8.03 4.95
CA LEU A 40 3.30 -8.08 4.02
C LEU A 40 4.31 -9.16 4.37
N GLU A 41 4.59 -9.44 5.65
CA GLU A 41 5.44 -10.57 6.06
C GLU A 41 4.89 -11.93 5.57
N ALA A 42 3.56 -12.08 5.52
CA ALA A 42 2.89 -13.28 5.03
C ALA A 42 2.70 -13.30 3.50
N SER A 43 3.13 -12.25 2.79
CA SER A 43 2.93 -12.07 1.35
C SER A 43 4.11 -12.58 0.53
N PRO A 44 3.91 -12.98 -0.75
CA PRO A 44 4.98 -13.47 -1.61
C PRO A 44 5.81 -12.33 -2.23
N VAL A 45 6.28 -11.37 -1.39
CA VAL A 45 7.18 -10.29 -1.79
C VAL A 45 8.59 -10.55 -1.28
N ASP A 46 9.61 -10.10 -2.03
CA ASP A 46 11.01 -10.36 -1.69
C ASP A 46 11.61 -9.27 -0.77
N GLU A 47 11.07 -8.06 -0.81
CA GLU A 47 11.46 -6.93 0.04
C GLU A 47 10.28 -5.98 0.26
N VAL A 48 10.31 -5.26 1.38
CA VAL A 48 9.35 -4.22 1.72
C VAL A 48 10.09 -2.90 1.90
N VAL A 49 9.62 -1.86 1.21
CA VAL A 49 10.07 -0.47 1.35
C VAL A 49 8.93 0.34 1.97
N VAL A 50 9.17 0.93 3.12
CA VAL A 50 8.22 1.85 3.78
C VAL A 50 8.63 3.28 3.49
N VAL A 51 7.73 4.06 2.89
CA VAL A 51 7.95 5.48 2.60
C VAL A 51 7.34 6.31 3.71
N VAL A 52 8.17 6.97 4.50
CA VAL A 52 7.76 7.82 5.64
C VAL A 52 7.83 9.31 5.32
N GLY A 53 7.17 10.15 6.12
CA GLY A 53 7.12 11.61 5.91
C GLY A 53 6.73 12.35 7.20
N ALA A 54 5.48 12.75 7.37
CA ALA A 54 5.03 13.65 8.44
C ALA A 54 5.39 13.18 9.87
N ASP A 55 5.21 11.89 10.18
CA ASP A 55 5.49 11.28 11.49
C ASP A 55 6.69 10.30 11.40
N ALA A 56 7.70 10.63 10.58
CA ALA A 56 8.77 9.71 10.20
C ALA A 56 9.40 8.97 11.39
N GLU A 57 9.86 9.70 12.42
CA GLU A 57 10.55 9.11 13.58
C GLU A 57 9.70 8.02 14.27
N ARG A 58 8.45 8.33 14.58
CA ARG A 58 7.54 7.42 15.28
C ARG A 58 7.10 6.23 14.42
N VAL A 59 6.91 6.46 13.11
CA VAL A 59 6.58 5.38 12.16
C VAL A 59 7.79 4.47 11.97
N CYS A 60 9.03 5.01 11.93
CA CYS A 60 10.26 4.22 11.89
C CYS A 60 10.35 3.28 13.10
N GLU A 61 10.12 3.79 14.32
CA GLU A 61 10.10 2.97 15.54
C GLU A 61 9.11 1.81 15.45
N ALA A 62 7.89 2.05 14.96
CA ALA A 62 6.88 1.00 14.76
C ALA A 62 7.29 -0.03 13.69
N CYS A 63 8.12 0.35 12.72
CA CYS A 63 8.60 -0.54 11.66
C CYS A 63 9.83 -1.38 12.06
N GLU A 64 10.58 -1.01 13.12
CA GLU A 64 11.81 -1.69 13.53
C GLU A 64 11.68 -3.23 13.68
N PRO A 65 10.61 -3.78 14.30
CA PRO A 65 10.48 -5.22 14.48
C PRO A 65 10.38 -6.02 13.18
N PHE A 66 10.00 -5.38 12.07
CA PHE A 66 9.74 -6.03 10.78
C PHE A 66 10.95 -6.10 9.86
N GLY A 67 12.07 -5.45 10.20
CA GLY A 67 13.29 -5.49 9.40
C GLY A 67 13.13 -4.95 7.97
N VAL A 68 12.18 -4.04 7.76
CA VAL A 68 11.88 -3.42 6.47
C VAL A 68 12.85 -2.29 6.13
N ARG A 69 12.95 -1.97 4.85
CA ARG A 69 13.73 -0.82 4.41
C ARG A 69 12.89 0.45 4.48
N ILE A 70 13.38 1.44 5.21
CA ILE A 70 12.70 2.74 5.34
C ILE A 70 13.37 3.77 4.41
N VAL A 71 12.54 4.58 3.75
CA VAL A 71 12.97 5.74 2.96
C VAL A 71 12.12 6.95 3.31
N GLU A 72 12.75 8.09 3.50
CA GLU A 72 12.06 9.33 3.82
C GLU A 72 11.70 10.09 2.55
N ASN A 73 10.46 10.58 2.48
CA ASN A 73 9.99 11.50 1.46
C ASN A 73 9.93 12.91 2.05
N ALA A 74 10.93 13.75 1.80
CA ALA A 74 10.96 15.13 2.25
C ALA A 74 9.88 16.01 1.58
N GLU A 75 9.38 15.59 0.41
CA GLU A 75 8.37 16.30 -0.39
C GLU A 75 6.94 15.77 -0.14
N TRP A 76 6.70 15.08 0.99
CA TRP A 76 5.40 14.46 1.27
C TRP A 76 4.21 15.43 1.23
N ILE A 77 4.43 16.72 1.53
CA ILE A 77 3.42 17.78 1.48
C ILE A 77 2.90 18.01 0.06
N GLU A 78 3.70 17.71 -0.96
CA GLU A 78 3.32 17.89 -2.38
C GLU A 78 2.36 16.81 -2.89
N GLY A 79 2.04 15.82 -2.05
CA GLY A 79 1.04 14.81 -2.32
C GLY A 79 1.56 13.39 -2.47
N GLN A 80 0.63 12.43 -2.54
CA GLN A 80 0.90 11.00 -2.55
C GLN A 80 1.81 10.56 -3.71
N SER A 81 1.75 11.25 -4.86
CA SER A 81 2.57 10.95 -6.04
C SER A 81 4.07 11.00 -5.77
N THR A 82 4.52 11.93 -4.89
CA THR A 82 5.94 12.02 -4.51
C THR A 82 6.38 10.79 -3.72
N SER A 83 5.52 10.27 -2.85
CA SER A 83 5.78 9.06 -2.07
C SER A 83 5.87 7.81 -2.96
N VAL A 84 4.99 7.68 -3.96
CA VAL A 84 5.09 6.60 -4.95
C VAL A 84 6.42 6.66 -5.69
N ARG A 85 6.81 7.85 -6.15
CA ARG A 85 8.08 8.07 -6.87
C ARG A 85 9.30 7.73 -6.00
N VAL A 86 9.33 8.17 -4.75
CA VAL A 86 10.42 7.86 -3.80
C VAL A 86 10.50 6.36 -3.57
N GLY A 87 9.38 5.68 -3.37
CA GLY A 87 9.32 4.22 -3.21
C GLY A 87 9.87 3.47 -4.42
N LEU A 88 9.42 3.81 -5.64
CA LEU A 88 9.90 3.18 -6.88
C LEU A 88 11.41 3.36 -7.08
N ARG A 89 11.94 4.56 -6.83
CA ARG A 89 13.37 4.87 -6.96
C ARG A 89 14.24 4.17 -5.92
N ALA A 90 13.66 3.80 -4.79
CA ALA A 90 14.37 3.04 -3.77
C ALA A 90 14.60 1.57 -4.17
N LEU A 91 13.84 1.03 -5.12
CA LEU A 91 13.92 -0.37 -5.52
C LEU A 91 15.14 -0.69 -6.37
N GLY A 92 15.76 -1.83 -6.08
CA GLY A 92 16.95 -2.29 -6.78
C GLY A 92 16.68 -2.76 -8.23
N PRO A 93 17.74 -2.94 -9.04
CA PRO A 93 17.61 -3.31 -10.46
C PRO A 93 17.08 -4.72 -10.69
N ARG A 94 17.07 -5.58 -9.67
CA ARG A 94 16.56 -6.96 -9.74
C ARG A 94 15.04 -7.06 -9.48
N VAL A 95 14.42 -5.99 -9.00
CA VAL A 95 12.98 -5.93 -8.80
C VAL A 95 12.28 -5.80 -10.14
N ARG A 96 11.34 -6.68 -10.43
CA ARG A 96 10.59 -6.75 -11.68
C ARG A 96 9.21 -6.11 -11.59
N ALA A 97 8.64 -6.06 -10.38
CA ALA A 97 7.35 -5.42 -10.12
C ALA A 97 7.28 -4.90 -8.70
N ALA A 98 6.42 -3.91 -8.46
CA ALA A 98 6.17 -3.33 -7.14
C ALA A 98 4.67 -3.32 -6.83
N VAL A 99 4.28 -3.83 -5.66
CA VAL A 99 2.93 -3.66 -5.10
C VAL A 99 2.93 -2.41 -4.23
N VAL A 100 2.05 -1.46 -4.54
CA VAL A 100 1.86 -0.23 -3.76
C VAL A 100 0.68 -0.40 -2.83
N LEU A 101 0.91 -0.20 -1.53
CA LEU A 101 -0.09 -0.29 -0.46
C LEU A 101 -0.15 1.02 0.33
N LEU A 102 -1.27 1.22 1.02
CA LEU A 102 -1.47 2.35 1.92
C LEU A 102 -1.44 1.85 3.38
N ALA A 103 -0.70 2.55 4.24
CA ALA A 103 -0.55 2.17 5.64
C ALA A 103 -1.80 2.42 6.51
N ASP A 104 -2.79 3.13 5.97
CA ASP A 104 -4.08 3.39 6.59
C ASP A 104 -5.21 2.42 6.18
N GLN A 105 -4.86 1.33 5.47
CA GLN A 105 -5.77 0.24 5.08
C GLN A 105 -5.43 -1.04 5.85
N PRO A 106 -5.72 -1.12 7.16
CA PRO A 106 -5.24 -2.20 8.04
C PRO A 106 -5.88 -3.56 7.76
N LEU A 107 -6.94 -3.63 6.96
CA LEU A 107 -7.65 -4.86 6.62
C LEU A 107 -7.25 -5.44 5.25
N VAL A 108 -6.32 -4.80 4.54
CA VAL A 108 -5.68 -5.40 3.36
C VAL A 108 -4.83 -6.58 3.82
N CYS A 109 -5.03 -7.74 3.22
CA CYS A 109 -4.39 -8.98 3.66
C CYS A 109 -3.40 -9.55 2.64
N ALA A 110 -2.56 -10.49 3.10
CA ALA A 110 -1.59 -11.19 2.27
C ALA A 110 -2.19 -11.84 1.02
N GLY A 111 -3.46 -12.30 1.10
CA GLY A 111 -4.16 -12.92 -0.02
C GLY A 111 -4.39 -11.95 -1.19
N ALA A 112 -4.69 -10.67 -0.92
CA ALA A 112 -4.83 -9.67 -1.96
C ALA A 112 -3.48 -9.43 -2.68
N VAL A 113 -2.39 -9.29 -1.92
CA VAL A 113 -1.04 -9.15 -2.48
C VAL A 113 -0.67 -10.38 -3.32
N ALA A 114 -0.96 -11.59 -2.82
CA ALA A 114 -0.67 -12.83 -3.53
C ALA A 114 -1.41 -12.91 -4.88
N ARG A 115 -2.68 -12.53 -4.93
CA ARG A 115 -3.47 -12.50 -6.18
C ARG A 115 -2.89 -11.52 -7.21
N LEU A 116 -2.40 -10.35 -6.76
CA LEU A 116 -1.74 -9.39 -7.66
C LEU A 116 -0.40 -9.93 -8.19
N VAL A 117 0.40 -10.54 -7.34
CA VAL A 117 1.66 -11.17 -7.75
C VAL A 117 1.40 -12.30 -8.76
N GLU A 118 0.38 -13.12 -8.54
CA GLU A 118 -0.03 -14.16 -9.48
C GLU A 118 -0.51 -13.60 -10.82
N ALA A 119 -1.24 -12.48 -10.82
CA ALA A 119 -1.64 -11.80 -12.06
C ALA A 119 -0.41 -11.29 -12.83
N PHE A 120 0.57 -10.71 -12.15
CA PHE A 120 1.84 -10.30 -12.74
C PHE A 120 2.62 -11.49 -13.33
N GLU A 121 2.70 -12.60 -12.62
CA GLU A 121 3.36 -13.83 -13.12
C GLU A 121 2.67 -14.40 -14.37
N ARG A 122 1.38 -14.11 -14.57
CA ARG A 122 0.62 -14.44 -15.79
C ARG A 122 0.74 -13.37 -16.90
N GLY A 123 1.51 -12.31 -16.68
CA GLY A 123 1.82 -11.29 -17.68
C GLY A 123 1.06 -9.96 -17.55
N ALA A 124 0.37 -9.71 -16.42
CA ALA A 124 -0.23 -8.40 -16.19
C ALA A 124 0.86 -7.33 -16.02
N GLU A 125 0.77 -6.23 -16.76
CA GLU A 125 1.66 -5.07 -16.59
C GLU A 125 1.27 -4.23 -15.38
N VAL A 126 -0.03 -4.02 -15.18
CA VAL A 126 -0.60 -3.35 -14.02
C VAL A 126 -1.75 -4.22 -13.50
N ALA A 127 -1.65 -4.69 -12.24
CA ALA A 127 -2.72 -5.45 -11.59
C ALA A 127 -3.35 -4.60 -10.48
N VAL A 128 -4.67 -4.43 -10.53
CA VAL A 128 -5.44 -3.61 -9.59
C VAL A 128 -6.42 -4.48 -8.84
N ALA A 129 -6.35 -4.48 -7.51
CA ALA A 129 -7.33 -5.16 -6.69
C ALA A 129 -8.73 -4.56 -6.88
N THR A 130 -9.77 -5.41 -6.93
CA THR A 130 -11.15 -4.95 -6.94
C THR A 130 -11.92 -5.54 -5.78
N TYR A 131 -12.82 -4.72 -5.23
CA TYR A 131 -13.74 -5.11 -4.16
C TYR A 131 -15.13 -4.61 -4.55
N GLY A 132 -16.11 -5.49 -4.57
CA GLY A 132 -17.43 -5.21 -5.13
C GLY A 132 -17.39 -4.80 -6.61
N GLY A 133 -16.35 -5.22 -7.34
CA GLY A 133 -16.10 -4.82 -8.73
C GLY A 133 -15.44 -3.45 -8.91
N GLU A 134 -15.23 -2.68 -7.84
CA GLU A 134 -14.61 -1.36 -7.89
C GLU A 134 -13.08 -1.44 -7.68
N PRO A 135 -12.27 -0.76 -8.53
CA PRO A 135 -10.83 -0.69 -8.37
C PRO A 135 -10.42 -0.01 -7.05
N ARG A 136 -9.52 -0.65 -6.32
CA ARG A 136 -8.98 -0.19 -5.03
C ARG A 136 -7.50 -0.53 -4.92
N ASN A 137 -6.86 -0.08 -3.83
CA ASN A 137 -5.56 -0.60 -3.43
C ASN A 137 -5.73 -2.04 -2.85
N PRO A 138 -4.66 -2.84 -2.92
CA PRO A 138 -3.33 -2.56 -3.48
C PRO A 138 -3.30 -2.58 -5.02
N VAL A 139 -2.25 -1.95 -5.57
CA VAL A 139 -1.98 -1.94 -7.02
C VAL A 139 -0.55 -2.41 -7.27
N LEU A 140 -0.38 -3.36 -8.19
CA LEU A 140 0.93 -3.80 -8.65
C LEU A 140 1.26 -3.17 -10.00
N PHE A 141 2.49 -2.69 -10.13
CA PHE A 141 3.07 -2.17 -11.38
C PHE A 141 4.29 -3.00 -11.76
N SER A 142 4.34 -3.50 -13.00
CA SER A 142 5.54 -4.09 -13.58
C SER A 142 6.63 -3.02 -13.77
N ARG A 143 7.88 -3.44 -13.86
CA ARG A 143 8.99 -2.51 -14.10
C ARG A 143 8.88 -1.78 -15.43
N GLU A 144 8.29 -2.42 -16.42
CA GLU A 144 8.02 -1.86 -17.74
C GLU A 144 7.07 -0.66 -17.65
N ALA A 145 6.05 -0.73 -16.77
CA ALA A 145 5.10 0.35 -16.54
C ALA A 145 5.68 1.54 -15.75
N TRP A 146 6.82 1.38 -15.03
CA TRP A 146 7.32 2.43 -14.12
C TRP A 146 7.71 3.72 -14.81
N SER A 147 8.40 3.65 -15.96
CA SER A 147 8.83 4.86 -16.67
C SER A 147 7.66 5.74 -17.09
N LEU A 148 6.57 5.10 -17.54
CA LEU A 148 5.35 5.78 -17.91
C LEU A 148 4.64 6.34 -16.67
N LEU A 149 4.50 5.51 -15.63
CA LEU A 149 3.92 5.90 -14.34
C LEU A 149 4.65 7.10 -13.73
N GLU A 150 5.99 7.06 -13.60
CA GLU A 150 6.77 8.15 -13.02
C GLU A 150 6.60 9.48 -13.77
N GLY A 151 6.48 9.43 -15.10
CA GLY A 151 6.27 10.62 -15.93
C GLY A 151 4.90 11.27 -15.73
N GLU A 152 3.92 10.51 -15.23
CA GLU A 152 2.54 10.96 -15.06
C GLU A 152 2.12 11.21 -13.60
N LEU A 153 2.95 10.81 -12.64
CA LEU A 153 2.70 11.05 -11.22
C LEU A 153 2.67 12.54 -10.92
N SER A 154 1.55 13.04 -10.40
CA SER A 154 1.38 14.44 -9.99
C SER A 154 0.34 14.59 -8.89
N GLY A 155 0.54 15.53 -7.98
CA GLY A 155 -0.42 15.90 -6.92
C GLY A 155 -0.73 14.76 -5.95
N ASP A 156 -1.93 14.80 -5.40
CA ASP A 156 -2.36 13.96 -4.26
C ASP A 156 -3.14 12.70 -4.67
N GLU A 157 -3.44 12.52 -5.95
CA GLU A 157 -4.21 11.37 -6.44
C GLU A 157 -3.39 10.07 -6.61
N GLY A 158 -2.07 10.11 -6.33
CA GLY A 158 -1.17 8.98 -6.49
C GLY A 158 -1.18 8.45 -7.93
N ALA A 159 -1.38 7.13 -8.09
CA ALA A 159 -1.41 6.48 -9.41
C ALA A 159 -2.79 6.48 -10.08
N ARG A 160 -3.86 6.97 -9.44
CA ARG A 160 -5.24 6.92 -9.99
C ARG A 160 -5.38 7.58 -11.36
N PRO A 161 -4.78 8.76 -11.64
CA PRO A 161 -4.85 9.37 -12.98
C PRO A 161 -4.22 8.50 -14.06
N PHE A 162 -3.11 7.83 -13.75
CA PHE A 162 -2.45 6.89 -14.64
C PHE A 162 -3.38 5.71 -14.98
N LEU A 163 -3.99 5.07 -13.99
CA LEU A 163 -4.90 3.94 -14.21
C LEU A 163 -6.10 4.32 -15.12
N ARG A 164 -6.62 5.53 -14.96
CA ARG A 164 -7.73 6.03 -15.81
C ARG A 164 -7.32 6.28 -17.25
N ARG A 165 -6.06 6.68 -17.49
CA ARG A 165 -5.54 7.00 -18.84
C ARG A 165 -5.06 5.78 -19.60
N HIS A 166 -4.67 4.72 -18.90
CA HIS A 166 -4.11 3.50 -19.47
C HIS A 166 -4.90 2.24 -19.11
N PRO A 167 -6.22 2.21 -19.38
CA PRO A 167 -7.06 1.04 -19.08
C PRO A 167 -6.59 -0.21 -19.82
N GLU A 168 -5.90 -0.07 -20.96
CA GLU A 168 -5.33 -1.16 -21.73
C GLU A 168 -4.21 -1.93 -21.01
N LEU A 169 -3.51 -1.28 -20.07
CA LEU A 169 -2.46 -1.91 -19.24
C LEU A 169 -3.02 -2.58 -18.00
N VAL A 170 -4.28 -2.27 -17.63
CA VAL A 170 -4.87 -2.66 -16.34
C VAL A 170 -5.54 -4.02 -16.40
N THR A 171 -5.11 -4.91 -15.53
CA THR A 171 -5.78 -6.17 -15.20
C THR A 171 -6.49 -6.03 -13.87
N LEU A 172 -7.82 -6.15 -13.84
CA LEU A 172 -8.61 -6.13 -12.61
C LEU A 172 -8.56 -7.50 -11.93
N VAL A 173 -8.27 -7.52 -10.63
CA VAL A 173 -8.06 -8.74 -9.84
C VAL A 173 -9.06 -8.76 -8.68
N PRO A 174 -10.08 -9.64 -8.70
CA PRO A 174 -11.06 -9.75 -7.61
C PRO A 174 -10.40 -10.15 -6.28
N CYS A 175 -10.65 -9.37 -5.24
CA CYS A 175 -10.09 -9.55 -3.90
C CYS A 175 -11.14 -9.55 -2.77
N ASP A 176 -12.43 -9.64 -3.11
CA ASP A 176 -13.56 -9.56 -2.17
C ASP A 176 -13.45 -10.54 -0.98
N GLU A 177 -12.91 -11.74 -1.22
CA GLU A 177 -12.79 -12.81 -0.21
C GLU A 177 -11.49 -12.74 0.62
N VAL A 178 -10.59 -11.83 0.26
CA VAL A 178 -9.22 -11.81 0.79
C VAL A 178 -8.81 -10.43 1.31
N GLY A 179 -9.72 -9.71 1.96
CA GLY A 179 -9.44 -8.44 2.60
C GLY A 179 -10.55 -7.41 2.41
N ASP A 180 -10.36 -6.26 3.05
CA ASP A 180 -11.24 -5.10 2.95
C ASP A 180 -10.36 -3.86 2.67
N PRO A 181 -10.66 -3.07 1.63
CA PRO A 181 -9.88 -1.90 1.26
C PRO A 181 -10.25 -0.64 2.07
N ALA A 182 -10.99 -0.78 3.17
CA ALA A 182 -11.44 0.35 3.98
C ALA A 182 -10.26 1.18 4.49
N ASP A 183 -10.31 2.49 4.22
CA ASP A 183 -9.38 3.47 4.75
C ASP A 183 -9.80 3.89 6.17
N VAL A 184 -8.83 4.10 7.05
CA VAL A 184 -9.05 4.77 8.33
C VAL A 184 -8.64 6.23 8.18
N ASP A 185 -9.59 7.12 7.93
CA ASP A 185 -9.33 8.56 7.77
C ASP A 185 -9.62 9.37 9.03
N THR A 186 -10.52 8.88 9.87
CA THR A 186 -10.98 9.54 11.09
C THR A 186 -10.99 8.58 12.29
N ALA A 187 -11.04 9.12 13.51
CA ALA A 187 -11.24 8.30 14.71
C ALA A 187 -12.58 7.55 14.71
N GLU A 188 -13.57 8.04 13.96
CA GLU A 188 -14.86 7.36 13.75
C GLU A 188 -14.69 6.09 12.91
N ASP A 189 -13.90 6.16 11.82
CA ASP A 189 -13.61 5.00 10.96
C ASP A 189 -12.92 3.91 11.76
N LEU A 190 -11.96 4.29 12.62
CA LEU A 190 -11.27 3.34 13.49
C LEU A 190 -12.22 2.61 14.42
N ARG A 191 -13.10 3.34 15.12
CA ARG A 191 -14.11 2.76 16.02
C ARG A 191 -15.05 1.81 15.28
N ARG A 192 -15.50 2.19 14.07
CA ARG A 192 -16.35 1.34 13.23
C ARG A 192 -15.65 0.02 12.88
N LEU A 193 -14.36 0.06 12.55
CA LEU A 193 -13.60 -1.16 12.26
C LEU A 193 -13.43 -2.05 13.50
N GLU A 194 -13.24 -1.46 14.69
CA GLU A 194 -13.18 -2.20 15.95
C GLU A 194 -14.51 -2.94 16.22
N GLU A 195 -15.64 -2.26 16.07
CA GLU A 195 -16.98 -2.82 16.25
C GLU A 195 -17.24 -3.98 15.28
N MET A 196 -16.98 -3.79 13.97
CA MET A 196 -17.13 -4.83 12.95
C MET A 196 -16.31 -6.08 13.26
N ARG A 197 -15.06 -5.92 13.74
CA ARG A 197 -14.21 -7.07 14.07
C ARG A 197 -14.63 -7.76 15.35
N ALA A 198 -15.16 -7.04 16.32
CA ALA A 198 -15.73 -7.64 17.54
C ALA A 198 -16.94 -8.51 17.22
N GLU A 199 -17.81 -8.06 16.30
CA GLU A 199 -18.98 -8.85 15.84
C GLU A 199 -18.59 -10.09 15.05
N ALA A 200 -17.52 -10.02 14.23
CA ALA A 200 -17.06 -11.17 13.44
C ALA A 200 -16.36 -12.28 14.27
N GLN A 201 -16.04 -12.02 15.55
CA GLN A 201 -15.44 -12.98 16.48
C GLN A 201 -16.47 -13.67 17.40
N LEU A 202 -17.74 -13.30 17.32
CA LEU A 202 -18.85 -13.92 18.04
C LEU A 202 -19.54 -14.99 17.20
#